data_104cdbab197481d672074b8d649aad0c
#
_entry.id   104cdbab197481d672074b8d649aad0c
#
_cell.length_a   1.000
_cell.length_b   1.000
_cell.length_c   1.000
_cell.angle_alpha   90.00
_cell.angle_beta   90.00
_cell.angle_gamma   90.00
#
_symmetry.space_group_name_H-M   'P 1'
#
loop_
_entity.id
_entity.type
_entity.pdbx_description
1 polymer ?
#
loop_
_entity_poly.entity_id
_entity_poly.type
_entity_poly.pdbx_seq_one_letter_code
_entity_poly.pdbx_strand_id
1 'polypeptide(L)'
;MKQTKIVCSISDFRCDIDFLRKLFFAGMNVVRMNTAHAPAEGIKKIVENTRAVSPHIALLIDTKGPEIRTTSVANPIPYKTGEIIKIFGRPDVETTHDIINVSYKDIANDVKVGAHLLFDDGAIDMEVIEIDGPMLIAKVMNDGILGARKSVNVPGVHIDLPALTEKDIANIKLAINLDIDFIAHSFVRSAADVKAVQDILDEHNSDIKIISKIENQEGVDNIDEIIEASYGIMIARGDLGIEVPIEQIPGIQRNIIRKCIAKRKPVIVATQMLHTMINNPRPTRAEVTDIANAIYGYTDALMLSGETASGKYPVEACRTMATIAERAEKDAHREGFLKIPLSDDMGQREFLAKCAIEATEHLGVKGIITDGDTGKTARNLAAFRGPNPVLAICYHDKLQRWLNLSYGLIPIYQQEKKSKHELFKAALRMLRQRKYIAPNDKIAYISGEMGKGGVTTFLEINTVNAVFEDTYNSHLDNRKRI
;
A
#
# COMPACT_ATOMS: atom_id res chain seq x y z
N MET A 1 -6.36 16.75 -11.37
CA MET A 1 -5.93 15.31 -11.49
C MET A 1 -5.59 14.82 -10.09
N LYS A 2 -6.16 13.69 -9.69
CA LYS A 2 -5.93 13.10 -8.36
C LYS A 2 -4.46 12.69 -8.18
N GLN A 3 -3.90 12.98 -7.01
CA GLN A 3 -2.52 12.65 -6.63
C GLN A 3 -2.45 11.38 -5.77
N THR A 4 -3.40 11.19 -4.86
CA THR A 4 -3.55 9.97 -4.05
C THR A 4 -3.79 8.75 -4.94
N LYS A 5 -3.10 7.65 -4.69
CA LYS A 5 -3.20 6.43 -5.49
C LYS A 5 -4.39 5.57 -5.03
N ILE A 6 -4.91 4.75 -5.93
CA ILE A 6 -6.00 3.82 -5.62
C ILE A 6 -5.54 2.40 -5.92
N VAL A 7 -5.61 1.56 -4.90
CA VAL A 7 -5.41 0.11 -4.96
C VAL A 7 -6.79 -0.56 -5.02
N CYS A 8 -7.04 -1.38 -6.04
CA CYS A 8 -8.30 -2.12 -6.17
C CYS A 8 -8.04 -3.62 -6.04
N SER A 9 -8.76 -4.28 -5.12
CA SER A 9 -8.75 -5.74 -5.04
C SER A 9 -9.58 -6.33 -6.18
N ILE A 10 -9.00 -7.29 -6.88
CA ILE A 10 -9.62 -7.96 -8.02
C ILE A 10 -9.72 -9.46 -7.72
N SER A 11 -10.87 -10.04 -8.03
CA SER A 11 -11.12 -11.48 -7.95
C SER A 11 -11.01 -12.15 -9.32
N ASP A 12 -10.65 -13.43 -9.33
CA ASP A 12 -10.49 -14.22 -10.54
C ASP A 12 -11.79 -14.45 -11.33
N PHE A 13 -12.94 -14.40 -10.65
CA PHE A 13 -14.26 -14.50 -11.31
C PHE A 13 -14.72 -13.18 -11.97
N ARG A 14 -14.11 -12.04 -11.63
CA ARG A 14 -14.38 -10.73 -12.23
C ARG A 14 -13.09 -9.99 -12.56
N CYS A 15 -12.41 -10.41 -13.60
CA CYS A 15 -11.13 -9.82 -14.01
C CYS A 15 -11.02 -9.71 -15.54
N ASP A 16 -12.13 -9.60 -16.25
CA ASP A 16 -12.10 -9.40 -17.70
C ASP A 16 -11.49 -8.02 -18.07
N ILE A 17 -10.92 -7.96 -19.28
CA ILE A 17 -10.17 -6.80 -19.76
C ILE A 17 -11.02 -5.53 -19.76
N ASP A 18 -12.31 -5.60 -20.11
CA ASP A 18 -13.19 -4.45 -20.15
C ASP A 18 -13.53 -3.92 -18.75
N PHE A 19 -13.71 -4.81 -17.80
CA PHE A 19 -13.89 -4.44 -16.40
C PHE A 19 -12.63 -3.75 -15.83
N LEU A 20 -11.47 -4.34 -16.02
CA LEU A 20 -10.19 -3.76 -15.58
C LEU A 20 -9.93 -2.42 -16.24
N ARG A 21 -10.25 -2.28 -17.54
CA ARG A 21 -10.15 -1.00 -18.26
C ARG A 21 -11.06 0.07 -17.68
N LYS A 22 -12.31 -0.28 -17.31
CA LYS A 22 -13.24 0.65 -16.64
C LYS A 22 -12.71 1.12 -15.29
N LEU A 23 -12.11 0.23 -14.47
CA LEU A 23 -11.46 0.58 -13.21
C LEU A 23 -10.25 1.48 -13.42
N PHE A 24 -9.41 1.19 -14.42
CA PHE A 24 -8.25 2.01 -14.77
C PHE A 24 -8.67 3.46 -15.10
N PHE A 25 -9.68 3.63 -15.95
CA PHE A 25 -10.22 4.96 -16.27
C PHE A 25 -10.99 5.61 -15.11
N ALA A 26 -11.50 4.82 -14.16
CA ALA A 26 -12.11 5.34 -12.93
C ALA A 26 -11.06 5.81 -11.91
N GLY A 27 -9.78 5.52 -12.12
CA GLY A 27 -8.67 6.03 -11.31
C GLY A 27 -7.81 4.99 -10.58
N MET A 28 -7.99 3.70 -10.86
CA MET A 28 -7.14 2.61 -10.33
C MET A 28 -5.68 2.76 -10.77
N ASN A 29 -4.74 2.59 -9.85
CA ASN A 29 -3.30 2.62 -10.08
C ASN A 29 -2.64 1.26 -9.87
N VAL A 30 -3.17 0.46 -8.93
CA VAL A 30 -2.61 -0.82 -8.51
C VAL A 30 -3.72 -1.86 -8.44
N VAL A 31 -3.48 -3.04 -9.00
CA VAL A 31 -4.33 -4.22 -8.84
C VAL A 31 -3.79 -5.06 -7.69
N ARG A 32 -4.65 -5.32 -6.69
CA ARG A 32 -4.34 -6.24 -5.59
C ARG A 32 -5.03 -7.58 -5.81
N MET A 33 -4.29 -8.67 -5.61
CA MET A 33 -4.75 -10.05 -5.66
C MET A 33 -4.60 -10.69 -4.28
N ASN A 34 -5.70 -11.18 -3.70
CA ASN A 34 -5.68 -11.83 -2.39
C ASN A 34 -5.51 -13.33 -2.53
N THR A 35 -4.36 -13.87 -2.12
CA THR A 35 -4.02 -15.30 -2.22
C THR A 35 -4.79 -16.18 -1.23
N ALA A 36 -5.45 -15.59 -0.24
CA ALA A 36 -6.34 -16.36 0.64
C ALA A 36 -7.49 -16.99 -0.16
N HIS A 37 -7.97 -16.30 -1.21
CA HIS A 37 -9.17 -16.69 -1.98
C HIS A 37 -8.86 -17.10 -3.42
N ALA A 38 -7.87 -16.48 -4.07
CA ALA A 38 -7.57 -16.75 -5.47
C ALA A 38 -6.59 -17.92 -5.62
N PRO A 39 -6.92 -18.95 -6.46
CA PRO A 39 -5.98 -20.01 -6.83
C PRO A 39 -4.91 -19.45 -7.79
N ALA A 40 -3.81 -20.20 -7.97
CA ALA A 40 -2.68 -19.80 -8.81
C ALA A 40 -3.09 -19.44 -10.25
N GLU A 41 -3.97 -20.25 -10.87
CA GLU A 41 -4.48 -19.98 -12.23
C GLU A 41 -5.34 -18.70 -12.28
N GLY A 42 -6.11 -18.42 -11.22
CA GLY A 42 -6.87 -17.17 -11.09
C GLY A 42 -5.96 -15.96 -11.02
N ILE A 43 -4.88 -16.05 -10.24
CA ILE A 43 -3.85 -14.99 -10.15
C ILE A 43 -3.21 -14.74 -11.51
N LYS A 44 -2.79 -15.79 -12.21
CA LYS A 44 -2.21 -15.72 -13.55
C LYS A 44 -3.14 -15.00 -14.54
N LYS A 45 -4.43 -15.37 -14.55
CA LYS A 45 -5.45 -14.74 -15.40
C LYS A 45 -5.60 -13.24 -15.10
N ILE A 46 -5.62 -12.85 -13.81
CA ILE A 46 -5.69 -11.42 -13.41
C ILE A 46 -4.46 -10.67 -13.94
N VAL A 47 -3.26 -11.24 -13.80
CA VAL A 47 -2.00 -10.64 -14.27
C VAL A 47 -2.04 -10.44 -15.78
N GLU A 48 -2.35 -11.47 -16.56
CA GLU A 48 -2.41 -11.41 -18.02
C GLU A 48 -3.41 -10.35 -18.51
N ASN A 49 -4.62 -10.35 -17.95
CA ASN A 49 -5.65 -9.39 -18.32
C ASN A 49 -5.28 -7.96 -17.90
N THR A 50 -4.63 -7.77 -16.75
CA THR A 50 -4.16 -6.46 -16.31
C THR A 50 -3.08 -5.91 -17.25
N ARG A 51 -2.12 -6.75 -17.64
CA ARG A 51 -1.06 -6.37 -18.59
C ARG A 51 -1.63 -6.05 -19.98
N ALA A 52 -2.71 -6.75 -20.41
CA ALA A 52 -3.42 -6.45 -21.65
C ALA A 52 -4.16 -5.09 -21.62
N VAL A 53 -4.60 -4.62 -20.44
CA VAL A 53 -5.17 -3.27 -20.29
C VAL A 53 -4.07 -2.21 -20.36
N SER A 54 -3.01 -2.38 -19.55
CA SER A 54 -1.86 -1.48 -19.53
C SER A 54 -0.66 -2.14 -18.86
N PRO A 55 0.54 -2.09 -19.47
CA PRO A 55 1.77 -2.57 -18.85
C PRO A 55 2.19 -1.73 -17.65
N HIS A 56 1.57 -0.57 -17.45
CA HIS A 56 1.93 0.40 -16.42
C HIS A 56 1.14 0.24 -15.11
N ILE A 57 0.06 -0.56 -15.09
CA ILE A 57 -0.67 -0.86 -13.86
C ILE A 57 0.23 -1.73 -12.97
N ALA A 58 0.45 -1.30 -11.74
CA ALA A 58 1.22 -2.09 -10.79
C ALA A 58 0.39 -3.27 -10.25
N LEU A 59 1.07 -4.37 -9.95
CA LEU A 59 0.48 -5.60 -9.43
C LEU A 59 0.98 -5.83 -8.01
N LEU A 60 0.06 -6.10 -7.11
CA LEU A 60 0.32 -6.41 -5.71
C LEU A 60 -0.33 -7.74 -5.36
N ILE A 61 0.44 -8.70 -4.90
CA ILE A 61 -0.04 -9.95 -4.32
C ILE A 61 -0.07 -9.83 -2.80
N ASP A 62 -1.17 -10.26 -2.18
CA ASP A 62 -1.36 -10.17 -0.73
C ASP A 62 -1.29 -11.58 -0.15
N THR A 63 -0.33 -11.84 0.76
CA THR A 63 -0.17 -13.13 1.41
C THR A 63 -1.31 -13.37 2.39
N LYS A 64 -1.61 -14.64 2.65
CA LYS A 64 -2.61 -14.98 3.67
C LYS A 64 -2.08 -14.69 5.07
N GLY A 65 -0.82 -15.01 5.32
CA GLY A 65 -0.21 -14.96 6.64
C GLY A 65 -0.66 -16.08 7.58
N PRO A 66 0.03 -16.24 8.70
CA PRO A 66 -0.34 -17.19 9.73
C PRO A 66 -1.52 -16.66 10.55
N GLU A 67 -2.61 -17.43 10.62
CA GLU A 67 -3.79 -17.11 11.44
C GLU A 67 -4.22 -18.32 12.25
N ILE A 68 -4.70 -18.05 13.46
CA ILE A 68 -5.39 -19.08 14.24
C ILE A 68 -6.84 -19.13 13.78
N ARG A 69 -7.34 -20.33 13.53
CA ARG A 69 -8.74 -20.56 13.17
C ARG A 69 -9.35 -21.66 14.01
N THR A 70 -10.66 -21.57 14.26
CA THR A 70 -11.42 -22.71 14.76
C THR A 70 -11.46 -23.82 13.71
N THR A 71 -11.68 -25.04 14.14
CA THR A 71 -11.84 -26.20 13.27
C THR A 71 -13.25 -26.26 12.65
N SER A 72 -13.57 -27.37 11.98
CA SER A 72 -14.93 -27.61 11.45
C SER A 72 -15.94 -27.71 12.59
N VAL A 73 -17.19 -27.36 12.27
CA VAL A 73 -18.36 -27.60 13.13
C VAL A 73 -19.44 -28.27 12.26
N ALA A 74 -20.18 -29.20 12.83
CA ALA A 74 -21.29 -29.86 12.12
C ALA A 74 -22.41 -28.86 11.77
N ASN A 75 -22.75 -27.99 12.70
CA ASN A 75 -23.72 -26.91 12.55
C ASN A 75 -23.23 -25.68 13.31
N PRO A 76 -23.63 -24.43 12.91
CA PRO A 76 -23.31 -23.25 13.68
C PRO A 76 -23.73 -23.37 15.15
N ILE A 77 -22.86 -23.04 16.07
CA ILE A 77 -23.02 -23.26 17.51
C ILE A 77 -23.39 -21.92 18.17
N PRO A 78 -24.60 -21.82 18.78
CA PRO A 78 -24.93 -20.64 19.58
C PRO A 78 -24.25 -20.69 20.93
N TYR A 79 -23.65 -19.58 21.36
CA TYR A 79 -23.11 -19.36 22.70
C TYR A 79 -23.87 -18.27 23.42
N LYS A 80 -24.00 -18.43 24.74
CA LYS A 80 -24.64 -17.48 25.63
C LYS A 80 -23.68 -16.91 26.64
N THR A 81 -23.83 -15.65 26.97
CA THR A 81 -23.05 -14.97 28.00
C THR A 81 -23.05 -15.74 29.30
N GLY A 82 -21.89 -16.00 29.85
CA GLY A 82 -21.68 -16.73 31.09
C GLY A 82 -21.43 -18.22 30.95
N GLU A 83 -21.58 -18.82 29.77
CA GLU A 83 -21.22 -20.20 29.52
C GLU A 83 -19.70 -20.42 29.70
N ILE A 84 -19.32 -21.60 30.15
CA ILE A 84 -17.90 -22.02 30.34
C ILE A 84 -17.55 -23.03 29.28
N ILE A 85 -16.57 -22.68 28.45
CA ILE A 85 -16.15 -23.43 27.27
C ILE A 85 -14.69 -23.86 27.40
N LYS A 86 -14.40 -25.07 26.97
CA LYS A 86 -13.02 -25.61 26.89
C LYS A 86 -12.44 -25.34 25.50
N ILE A 87 -11.17 -24.90 25.46
CA ILE A 87 -10.51 -24.60 24.19
C ILE A 87 -9.18 -25.36 24.12
N PHE A 88 -8.94 -26.04 22.99
CA PHE A 88 -7.75 -26.85 22.76
C PHE A 88 -7.08 -26.54 21.42
N GLY A 89 -5.76 -26.63 21.36
CA GLY A 89 -4.95 -26.62 20.15
C GLY A 89 -4.98 -27.97 19.41
N ARG A 90 -6.09 -28.33 18.77
CA ARG A 90 -6.27 -29.63 18.08
C ARG A 90 -6.79 -29.41 16.65
N PRO A 91 -5.89 -29.19 15.66
CA PRO A 91 -6.28 -28.77 14.32
C PRO A 91 -7.16 -29.78 13.56
N ASP A 92 -7.06 -31.06 13.91
CA ASP A 92 -7.73 -32.15 13.19
C ASP A 92 -9.01 -32.64 13.90
N VAL A 93 -9.41 -32.01 15.01
CA VAL A 93 -10.57 -32.40 15.81
C VAL A 93 -11.71 -31.41 15.59
N GLU A 94 -12.91 -31.90 15.33
CA GLU A 94 -14.11 -31.07 15.15
C GLU A 94 -14.47 -30.33 16.43
N THR A 95 -14.87 -29.07 16.31
CA THR A 95 -15.39 -28.23 17.40
C THR A 95 -16.81 -28.64 17.73
N THR A 96 -17.12 -28.77 19.01
CA THR A 96 -18.45 -29.02 19.57
C THR A 96 -18.89 -27.86 20.44
N HIS A 97 -20.12 -27.91 20.98
CA HIS A 97 -20.64 -26.85 21.87
C HIS A 97 -19.74 -26.64 23.09
N ASP A 98 -19.32 -27.72 23.74
CA ASP A 98 -18.57 -27.64 25.01
C ASP A 98 -17.06 -27.50 24.82
N ILE A 99 -16.57 -27.78 23.59
CA ILE A 99 -15.14 -27.81 23.27
C ILE A 99 -14.89 -27.12 21.93
N ILE A 100 -14.18 -26.00 21.95
CA ILE A 100 -13.65 -25.36 20.75
C ILE A 100 -12.24 -25.89 20.50
N ASN A 101 -12.01 -26.36 19.28
CA ASN A 101 -10.69 -26.75 18.82
C ASN A 101 -10.14 -25.70 17.84
N VAL A 102 -8.87 -25.36 17.97
CA VAL A 102 -8.20 -24.37 17.13
C VAL A 102 -7.00 -24.95 16.40
N SER A 103 -6.60 -24.29 15.31
CA SER A 103 -5.51 -24.72 14.42
C SER A 103 -4.12 -24.62 15.07
N TYR A 104 -3.93 -23.77 16.08
CA TYR A 104 -2.66 -23.56 16.76
C TYR A 104 -2.53 -24.48 17.97
N LYS A 105 -1.54 -25.39 17.91
CA LYS A 105 -1.37 -26.47 18.91
C LYS A 105 -0.96 -25.95 20.28
N ASP A 106 -0.14 -24.92 20.31
CA ASP A 106 0.51 -24.42 21.55
C ASP A 106 -0.26 -23.26 22.18
N ILE A 107 -1.53 -23.07 21.83
CA ILE A 107 -2.35 -21.94 22.30
C ILE A 107 -2.37 -21.79 23.82
N ALA A 108 -2.36 -22.90 24.57
CA ALA A 108 -2.37 -22.86 26.02
C ALA A 108 -1.00 -22.46 26.63
N ASN A 109 0.08 -22.50 25.85
CA ASN A 109 1.40 -22.07 26.27
C ASN A 109 1.58 -20.55 26.19
N ASP A 110 0.96 -19.95 25.20
CA ASP A 110 1.14 -18.50 24.91
C ASP A 110 0.09 -17.63 25.61
N VAL A 111 -1.13 -18.16 25.75
CA VAL A 111 -2.26 -17.42 26.34
C VAL A 111 -2.19 -17.47 27.87
N LYS A 112 -2.59 -16.38 28.54
CA LYS A 112 -2.63 -16.24 30.00
C LYS A 112 -4.05 -16.11 30.52
N VAL A 113 -4.26 -16.44 31.80
CA VAL A 113 -5.52 -16.15 32.50
C VAL A 113 -5.81 -14.65 32.46
N GLY A 114 -7.03 -14.28 32.15
CA GLY A 114 -7.49 -12.92 31.95
C GLY A 114 -7.34 -12.42 30.49
N ALA A 115 -6.73 -13.22 29.59
CA ALA A 115 -6.69 -12.87 28.16
C ALA A 115 -8.06 -13.09 27.52
N HIS A 116 -8.37 -12.27 26.53
CA HIS A 116 -9.58 -12.37 25.70
C HIS A 116 -9.28 -13.13 24.42
N LEU A 117 -10.12 -14.07 24.07
CA LEU A 117 -10.11 -14.78 22.79
C LEU A 117 -11.28 -14.27 21.96
N LEU A 118 -10.97 -13.63 20.85
CA LEU A 118 -11.95 -13.05 19.94
C LEU A 118 -12.17 -13.97 18.76
N PHE A 119 -13.39 -14.51 18.62
CA PHE A 119 -13.76 -15.38 17.50
C PHE A 119 -14.60 -14.64 16.46
N ASP A 120 -14.46 -15.04 15.19
CA ASP A 120 -15.20 -14.47 14.05
C ASP A 120 -15.07 -12.94 13.98
N ASP A 121 -13.84 -12.45 13.90
CA ASP A 121 -13.50 -11.02 13.85
C ASP A 121 -14.06 -10.22 15.05
N GLY A 122 -14.11 -10.86 16.22
CA GLY A 122 -14.59 -10.24 17.46
C GLY A 122 -16.10 -10.33 17.67
N ALA A 123 -16.83 -11.08 16.83
CA ALA A 123 -18.27 -11.30 17.04
C ALA A 123 -18.59 -12.05 18.33
N ILE A 124 -17.68 -12.90 18.79
CA ILE A 124 -17.76 -13.61 20.08
C ILE A 124 -16.47 -13.33 20.86
N ASP A 125 -16.63 -12.86 22.09
CA ASP A 125 -15.57 -12.63 23.05
C ASP A 125 -15.62 -13.66 24.17
N MET A 126 -14.48 -14.30 24.51
CA MET A 126 -14.36 -15.24 25.60
C MET A 126 -13.11 -14.90 26.45
N GLU A 127 -13.32 -14.72 27.77
CA GLU A 127 -12.24 -14.47 28.72
C GLU A 127 -11.69 -15.79 29.28
N VAL A 128 -10.38 -15.99 29.21
CA VAL A 128 -9.71 -17.16 29.82
C VAL A 128 -9.70 -17.02 31.33
N ILE A 129 -10.39 -17.93 32.02
CA ILE A 129 -10.52 -17.93 33.49
C ILE A 129 -9.60 -18.93 34.20
N GLU A 130 -9.16 -19.97 33.44
CA GLU A 130 -8.26 -21.00 33.98
C GLU A 130 -7.49 -21.68 32.84
N ILE A 131 -6.31 -22.21 33.15
CA ILE A 131 -5.48 -23.03 32.25
C ILE A 131 -5.17 -24.35 32.95
N ASP A 132 -5.60 -25.47 32.36
CA ASP A 132 -5.36 -26.81 32.85
C ASP A 132 -4.61 -27.64 31.80
N GLY A 133 -3.28 -27.69 31.94
CA GLY A 133 -2.38 -28.34 30.99
C GLY A 133 -2.54 -27.73 29.56
N PRO A 134 -2.90 -28.55 28.55
CA PRO A 134 -3.08 -28.05 27.17
C PRO A 134 -4.45 -27.42 26.91
N MET A 135 -5.29 -27.24 27.95
CA MET A 135 -6.66 -26.78 27.88
C MET A 135 -6.79 -25.36 28.45
N LEU A 136 -7.42 -24.46 27.68
CA LEU A 136 -7.92 -23.20 28.22
C LEU A 136 -9.38 -23.40 28.63
N ILE A 137 -9.76 -22.85 29.78
CA ILE A 137 -11.13 -22.74 30.24
C ILE A 137 -11.52 -21.26 30.09
N ALA A 138 -12.50 -20.98 29.28
CA ALA A 138 -12.89 -19.62 28.96
C ALA A 138 -14.39 -19.38 29.24
N LYS A 139 -14.73 -18.17 29.68
CA LYS A 139 -16.09 -17.71 29.92
C LYS A 139 -16.54 -16.85 28.75
N VAL A 140 -17.72 -17.16 28.22
CA VAL A 140 -18.36 -16.37 27.13
C VAL A 140 -18.80 -15.01 27.68
N MET A 141 -18.35 -13.94 27.04
CA MET A 141 -18.60 -12.55 27.46
C MET A 141 -19.78 -11.90 26.74
N ASN A 142 -20.15 -12.38 25.55
CA ASN A 142 -21.31 -11.91 24.80
C ASN A 142 -21.98 -13.04 24.00
N ASP A 143 -23.29 -12.90 23.76
CA ASP A 143 -24.05 -13.85 22.93
C ASP A 143 -23.53 -13.82 21.48
N GLY A 144 -23.44 -15.00 20.85
CA GLY A 144 -23.01 -15.12 19.46
C GLY A 144 -23.24 -16.50 18.86
N ILE A 145 -22.97 -16.66 17.56
CA ILE A 145 -23.09 -17.93 16.82
C ILE A 145 -21.75 -18.23 16.15
N LEU A 146 -21.07 -19.30 16.55
CA LEU A 146 -19.79 -19.71 16.00
C LEU A 146 -20.00 -20.62 14.79
N GLY A 147 -19.55 -20.18 13.63
CA GLY A 147 -19.45 -21.00 12.41
C GLY A 147 -18.14 -21.78 12.31
N ALA A 148 -18.01 -22.57 11.26
CA ALA A 148 -16.80 -23.36 10.98
C ALA A 148 -15.62 -22.44 10.53
N ARG A 149 -14.40 -22.79 10.95
CA ARG A 149 -13.15 -22.19 10.48
C ARG A 149 -13.06 -20.68 10.64
N LYS A 150 -13.60 -20.16 11.75
CA LYS A 150 -13.59 -18.73 12.08
C LYS A 150 -12.25 -18.29 12.62
N SER A 151 -11.89 -17.02 12.39
CA SER A 151 -10.69 -16.40 12.95
C SER A 151 -10.67 -16.47 14.48
N VAL A 152 -9.49 -16.57 15.07
CA VAL A 152 -9.27 -16.48 16.52
C VAL A 152 -8.14 -15.49 16.74
N ASN A 153 -8.44 -14.37 17.38
CA ASN A 153 -7.49 -13.34 17.74
C ASN A 153 -7.30 -13.32 19.27
N VAL A 154 -6.11 -13.00 19.72
CA VAL A 154 -5.77 -12.91 21.15
C VAL A 154 -5.09 -11.56 21.40
N PRO A 155 -5.86 -10.46 21.51
CA PRO A 155 -5.31 -9.11 21.60
C PRO A 155 -4.28 -8.95 22.72
N GLY A 156 -3.13 -8.33 22.40
CA GLY A 156 -2.07 -8.05 23.35
C GLY A 156 -1.25 -9.26 23.79
N VAL A 157 -1.43 -10.42 23.18
CA VAL A 157 -0.66 -11.64 23.47
C VAL A 157 0.24 -11.96 22.27
N HIS A 158 1.53 -12.15 22.54
CA HIS A 158 2.44 -12.68 21.52
C HIS A 158 2.13 -14.15 21.27
N ILE A 159 1.83 -14.50 20.01
CA ILE A 159 1.60 -15.87 19.57
C ILE A 159 2.79 -16.30 18.70
N ASP A 160 3.43 -17.40 19.06
CA ASP A 160 4.63 -17.90 18.36
C ASP A 160 4.26 -18.64 17.06
N LEU A 161 3.71 -17.87 16.11
CA LEU A 161 3.41 -18.34 14.76
C LEU A 161 4.58 -18.04 13.82
N PRO A 162 4.87 -18.91 12.83
CA PRO A 162 5.89 -18.64 11.83
C PRO A 162 5.54 -17.38 11.01
N ALA A 163 6.53 -16.61 10.56
CA ALA A 163 6.29 -15.44 9.74
C ALA A 163 5.58 -15.76 8.40
N LEU A 164 5.83 -16.94 7.84
CA LEU A 164 5.30 -17.41 6.57
C LEU A 164 4.75 -18.82 6.69
N THR A 165 3.59 -19.05 6.10
CA THR A 165 3.06 -20.40 5.87
C THR A 165 3.69 -21.02 4.61
N GLU A 166 3.60 -22.35 4.45
CA GLU A 166 4.01 -23.03 3.21
C GLU A 166 3.27 -22.48 1.99
N LYS A 167 1.98 -22.14 2.15
CA LYS A 167 1.18 -21.50 1.11
C LYS A 167 1.71 -20.11 0.73
N ASP A 168 2.16 -19.33 1.71
CA ASP A 168 2.73 -18.00 1.44
C ASP A 168 4.05 -18.13 0.68
N ILE A 169 4.92 -19.07 1.04
CA ILE A 169 6.16 -19.37 0.32
C ILE A 169 5.85 -19.75 -1.14
N ALA A 170 4.87 -20.60 -1.36
CA ALA A 170 4.45 -20.99 -2.72
C ALA A 170 3.92 -19.78 -3.52
N ASN A 171 3.14 -18.91 -2.89
CA ASN A 171 2.60 -17.69 -3.51
C ASN A 171 3.69 -16.64 -3.80
N ILE A 172 4.70 -16.51 -2.93
CA ILE A 172 5.87 -15.65 -3.19
C ILE A 172 6.63 -16.14 -4.42
N LYS A 173 6.88 -17.45 -4.53
CA LYS A 173 7.52 -18.04 -5.71
C LYS A 173 6.66 -17.85 -6.99
N LEU A 174 5.35 -17.97 -6.88
CA LEU A 174 4.42 -17.64 -7.97
C LEU A 174 4.53 -16.18 -8.38
N ALA A 175 4.59 -15.25 -7.40
CA ALA A 175 4.74 -13.82 -7.66
C ALA A 175 6.04 -13.50 -8.43
N ILE A 176 7.15 -14.15 -8.07
CA ILE A 176 8.43 -14.05 -8.77
C ILE A 176 8.29 -14.46 -10.23
N ASN A 177 7.67 -15.62 -10.48
CA ASN A 177 7.48 -16.17 -11.84
C ASN A 177 6.54 -15.32 -12.71
N LEU A 178 5.62 -14.56 -12.11
CA LEU A 178 4.65 -13.71 -12.81
C LEU A 178 5.08 -12.24 -12.94
N ASP A 179 6.30 -11.90 -12.57
CA ASP A 179 6.83 -10.52 -12.58
C ASP A 179 5.90 -9.53 -11.84
N ILE A 180 5.47 -9.91 -10.64
CA ILE A 180 4.67 -9.07 -9.75
C ILE A 180 5.54 -7.93 -9.20
N ASP A 181 4.92 -6.79 -8.90
CA ASP A 181 5.65 -5.59 -8.48
C ASP A 181 5.78 -5.49 -6.96
N PHE A 182 4.75 -5.94 -6.22
CA PHE A 182 4.67 -5.83 -4.77
C PHE A 182 4.16 -7.12 -4.11
N ILE A 183 4.70 -7.43 -2.94
CA ILE A 183 4.13 -8.39 -2.00
C ILE A 183 3.63 -7.62 -0.79
N ALA A 184 2.33 -7.69 -0.47
CA ALA A 184 1.79 -7.27 0.79
C ALA A 184 1.91 -8.44 1.78
N HIS A 185 2.79 -8.29 2.77
CA HIS A 185 3.08 -9.32 3.76
C HIS A 185 2.18 -9.14 4.98
N SER A 186 1.33 -10.14 5.24
CA SER A 186 0.32 -10.10 6.31
C SER A 186 0.92 -10.40 7.69
N PHE A 187 0.32 -9.82 8.72
CA PHE A 187 0.60 -10.03 10.14
C PHE A 187 2.06 -9.79 10.54
N VAL A 188 2.70 -8.78 9.95
CA VAL A 188 4.08 -8.41 10.28
C VAL A 188 4.16 -7.90 11.72
N ARG A 189 5.06 -8.48 12.52
CA ARG A 189 5.30 -8.15 13.94
C ARG A 189 6.63 -7.45 14.14
N SER A 190 7.63 -7.74 13.27
CA SER A 190 9.00 -7.24 13.41
C SER A 190 9.74 -7.15 12.09
N ALA A 191 10.94 -6.56 12.08
CA ALA A 191 11.85 -6.57 10.94
C ALA A 191 12.27 -7.99 10.53
N ALA A 192 12.27 -8.95 11.45
CA ALA A 192 12.60 -10.34 11.17
C ALA A 192 11.55 -11.01 10.25
N ASP A 193 10.26 -10.69 10.43
CA ASP A 193 9.20 -11.19 9.56
C ASP A 193 9.38 -10.64 8.11
N VAL A 194 9.73 -9.36 7.99
CA VAL A 194 10.04 -8.74 6.68
C VAL A 194 11.24 -9.40 6.03
N LYS A 195 12.28 -9.69 6.82
CA LYS A 195 13.49 -10.36 6.35
C LYS A 195 13.20 -11.77 5.82
N ALA A 196 12.28 -12.51 6.43
CA ALA A 196 11.90 -13.85 5.95
C ALA A 196 11.39 -13.84 4.51
N VAL A 197 10.62 -12.81 4.12
CA VAL A 197 10.21 -12.60 2.72
C VAL A 197 11.40 -12.17 1.87
N GLN A 198 12.22 -11.22 2.37
CA GLN A 198 13.37 -10.70 1.62
C GLN A 198 14.37 -11.80 1.29
N ASP A 199 14.64 -12.73 2.22
CA ASP A 199 15.56 -13.85 1.99
C ASP A 199 15.11 -14.75 0.83
N ILE A 200 13.79 -15.00 0.68
CA ILE A 200 13.25 -15.74 -0.48
C ILE A 200 13.44 -14.94 -1.78
N LEU A 201 13.21 -13.64 -1.74
CA LEU A 201 13.40 -12.77 -2.91
C LEU A 201 14.88 -12.73 -3.34
N ASP A 202 15.78 -12.62 -2.39
CA ASP A 202 17.24 -12.58 -2.62
C ASP A 202 17.75 -13.91 -3.19
N GLU A 203 17.29 -15.04 -2.66
CA GLU A 203 17.61 -16.39 -3.18
C GLU A 203 17.25 -16.53 -4.67
N HIS A 204 16.16 -15.88 -5.09
CA HIS A 204 15.68 -15.93 -6.48
C HIS A 204 16.10 -14.72 -7.31
N ASN A 205 16.99 -13.85 -6.82
CA ASN A 205 17.41 -12.58 -7.46
C ASN A 205 16.22 -11.72 -7.89
N SER A 206 15.16 -11.67 -7.08
CA SER A 206 13.93 -10.94 -7.36
C SER A 206 13.98 -9.53 -6.78
N ASP A 207 13.51 -8.56 -7.55
CA ASP A 207 13.45 -7.15 -7.17
C ASP A 207 12.05 -6.70 -6.70
N ILE A 208 11.12 -7.63 -6.46
CA ILE A 208 9.79 -7.38 -5.91
C ILE A 208 9.91 -6.58 -4.61
N LYS A 209 9.00 -5.62 -4.39
CA LYS A 209 9.00 -4.75 -3.22
C LYS A 209 8.04 -5.24 -2.15
N ILE A 210 8.48 -5.22 -0.89
CA ILE A 210 7.69 -5.68 0.25
C ILE A 210 6.90 -4.50 0.83
N ILE A 211 5.59 -4.67 0.96
CA ILE A 211 4.66 -3.79 1.68
C ILE A 211 4.24 -4.53 2.94
N SER A 212 4.72 -4.10 4.10
CA SER A 212 4.36 -4.74 5.36
C SER A 212 3.00 -4.29 5.84
N LYS A 213 2.13 -5.23 6.19
CA LYS A 213 0.79 -4.97 6.72
C LYS A 213 0.85 -4.90 8.23
N ILE A 214 0.36 -3.79 8.79
CA ILE A 214 0.26 -3.59 10.23
C ILE A 214 -1.16 -3.93 10.64
N GLU A 215 -1.28 -5.05 11.35
CA GLU A 215 -2.54 -5.74 11.66
C GLU A 215 -2.67 -6.14 13.13
N ASN A 216 -1.65 -5.89 13.94
CA ASN A 216 -1.58 -6.26 15.35
C ASN A 216 -0.81 -5.23 16.19
N GLN A 217 -0.93 -5.32 17.52
CA GLN A 217 -0.28 -4.39 18.45
C GLN A 217 1.26 -4.47 18.35
N GLU A 218 1.83 -5.67 18.22
CA GLU A 218 3.27 -5.87 18.14
C GLU A 218 3.87 -5.16 16.91
N GLY A 219 3.19 -5.21 15.75
CA GLY A 219 3.57 -4.46 14.55
C GLY A 219 3.47 -2.95 14.73
N VAL A 220 2.55 -2.46 15.56
CA VAL A 220 2.47 -1.03 15.93
C VAL A 220 3.65 -0.64 16.82
N ASP A 221 4.00 -1.46 17.80
CA ASP A 221 5.09 -1.21 18.74
C ASP A 221 6.46 -1.20 18.03
N ASN A 222 6.67 -2.13 17.08
CA ASN A 222 7.89 -2.30 16.31
C ASN A 222 7.89 -1.53 14.97
N ILE A 223 6.99 -0.55 14.81
CA ILE A 223 6.75 0.10 13.52
C ILE A 223 8.00 0.75 12.89
N ASP A 224 8.93 1.26 13.70
CA ASP A 224 10.11 1.97 13.20
C ASP A 224 11.06 1.00 12.46
N GLU A 225 11.34 -0.16 13.04
CA GLU A 225 12.19 -1.17 12.41
C GLU A 225 11.51 -1.82 11.20
N ILE A 226 10.17 -2.01 11.26
CA ILE A 226 9.38 -2.54 10.14
C ILE A 226 9.41 -1.57 8.96
N ILE A 227 9.23 -0.25 9.21
CA ILE A 227 9.34 0.77 8.15
C ILE A 227 10.74 0.72 7.52
N GLU A 228 11.80 0.62 8.31
CA GLU A 228 13.16 0.60 7.78
C GLU A 228 13.40 -0.62 6.88
N ALA A 229 12.95 -1.80 7.27
CA ALA A 229 13.08 -3.05 6.52
C ALA A 229 12.20 -3.13 5.28
N SER A 230 11.08 -2.37 5.21
CA SER A 230 10.08 -2.47 4.15
C SER A 230 10.28 -1.45 3.03
N TYR A 231 9.72 -1.71 1.85
CA TYR A 231 9.56 -0.69 0.81
C TYR A 231 8.44 0.30 1.15
N GLY A 232 7.36 -0.16 1.74
CA GLY A 232 6.21 0.63 2.19
C GLY A 232 5.37 -0.11 3.22
N ILE A 233 4.35 0.56 3.72
CA ILE A 233 3.46 0.05 4.77
C ILE A 233 2.00 0.03 4.29
N MET A 234 1.24 -0.97 4.73
CA MET A 234 -0.22 -0.99 4.62
C MET A 234 -0.82 -1.03 6.03
N ILE A 235 -1.65 -0.04 6.34
CA ILE A 235 -2.42 0.00 7.58
C ILE A 235 -3.73 -0.74 7.31
N ALA A 236 -3.82 -1.98 7.76
CA ALA A 236 -4.97 -2.86 7.53
C ALA A 236 -5.94 -2.74 8.72
N ARG A 237 -6.76 -1.69 8.70
CA ARG A 237 -7.59 -1.27 9.85
C ARG A 237 -8.64 -2.29 10.28
N GLY A 238 -9.04 -3.20 9.39
CA GLY A 238 -9.98 -4.27 9.70
C GLY A 238 -9.41 -5.21 10.76
N ASP A 239 -8.28 -5.83 10.46
CA ASP A 239 -7.61 -6.77 11.34
C ASP A 239 -7.01 -6.05 12.56
N LEU A 240 -6.39 -4.88 12.34
CA LEU A 240 -5.85 -4.06 13.42
C LEU A 240 -6.93 -3.66 14.45
N GLY A 241 -8.18 -3.41 14.02
CA GLY A 241 -9.28 -3.02 14.89
C GLY A 241 -9.85 -4.17 15.74
N ILE A 242 -9.41 -5.40 15.49
CA ILE A 242 -9.68 -6.54 16.35
C ILE A 242 -8.61 -6.66 17.45
N GLU A 243 -7.37 -6.32 17.11
CA GLU A 243 -6.19 -6.47 17.94
C GLU A 243 -5.92 -5.29 18.90
N VAL A 244 -6.44 -4.10 18.56
CA VAL A 244 -6.27 -2.88 19.37
C VAL A 244 -7.61 -2.21 19.66
N PRO A 245 -7.76 -1.45 20.76
CA PRO A 245 -8.96 -0.65 21.00
C PRO A 245 -9.28 0.26 19.83
N ILE A 246 -10.53 0.22 19.36
CA ILE A 246 -10.95 0.87 18.12
C ILE A 246 -10.72 2.39 18.12
N GLU A 247 -10.81 3.03 19.30
CA GLU A 247 -10.55 4.46 19.48
C GLU A 247 -9.07 4.85 19.29
N GLN A 248 -8.16 3.90 19.32
CA GLN A 248 -6.72 4.14 19.11
C GLN A 248 -6.34 4.14 17.62
N ILE A 249 -7.13 3.50 16.75
CA ILE A 249 -6.83 3.33 15.31
C ILE A 249 -6.55 4.67 14.61
N PRO A 250 -7.33 5.74 14.78
CA PRO A 250 -7.05 7.01 14.11
C PRO A 250 -5.69 7.60 14.52
N GLY A 251 -5.31 7.45 15.79
CA GLY A 251 -4.01 7.89 16.33
C GLY A 251 -2.85 7.07 15.75
N ILE A 252 -2.98 5.75 15.75
CA ILE A 252 -2.01 4.81 15.18
C ILE A 252 -1.82 5.08 13.68
N GLN A 253 -2.91 5.18 12.91
CA GLN A 253 -2.87 5.52 11.49
C GLN A 253 -2.09 6.80 11.23
N ARG A 254 -2.40 7.87 11.95
CA ARG A 254 -1.74 9.16 11.79
C ARG A 254 -0.24 9.09 12.12
N ASN A 255 0.13 8.36 13.15
CA ASN A 255 1.52 8.16 13.56
C ASN A 255 2.30 7.40 12.49
N ILE A 256 1.77 6.27 12.00
CA ILE A 256 2.40 5.46 10.95
C ILE A 256 2.59 6.26 9.67
N ILE A 257 1.56 7.01 9.22
CA ILE A 257 1.66 7.85 8.02
C ILE A 257 2.81 8.86 8.16
N ARG A 258 2.91 9.55 9.31
CA ARG A 258 3.98 10.53 9.57
C ARG A 258 5.37 9.90 9.52
N LYS A 259 5.54 8.73 10.15
CA LYS A 259 6.80 7.99 10.15
C LYS A 259 7.19 7.53 8.74
N CYS A 260 6.23 7.03 7.96
CA CYS A 260 6.45 6.63 6.55
C CYS A 260 6.89 7.82 5.70
N ILE A 261 6.23 8.97 5.83
CA ILE A 261 6.61 10.20 5.12
C ILE A 261 8.04 10.63 5.49
N ALA A 262 8.40 10.63 6.77
CA ALA A 262 9.74 10.97 7.25
C ALA A 262 10.81 10.05 6.65
N LYS A 263 10.50 8.77 6.44
CA LYS A 263 11.40 7.77 5.83
C LYS A 263 11.26 7.65 4.30
N ARG A 264 10.44 8.50 3.66
CA ARG A 264 10.21 8.49 2.19
C ARG A 264 9.66 7.15 1.68
N LYS A 265 8.88 6.45 2.50
CA LYS A 265 8.24 5.17 2.21
C LYS A 265 6.76 5.38 1.90
N PRO A 266 6.19 4.75 0.86
CA PRO A 266 4.76 4.88 0.58
C PRO A 266 3.92 4.17 1.65
N VAL A 267 2.74 4.74 1.94
CA VAL A 267 1.79 4.18 2.89
C VAL A 267 0.40 4.03 2.27
N ILE A 268 -0.22 2.88 2.48
CA ILE A 268 -1.57 2.54 2.04
C ILE A 268 -2.49 2.52 3.27
N VAL A 269 -3.60 3.25 3.22
CA VAL A 269 -4.71 3.06 4.18
C VAL A 269 -5.71 2.10 3.56
N ALA A 270 -5.98 1.00 4.27
CA ALA A 270 -6.75 -0.12 3.75
C ALA A 270 -7.93 -0.48 4.64
N THR A 271 -8.90 -1.18 4.04
CA THR A 271 -10.13 -1.73 4.62
C THR A 271 -11.17 -0.71 5.04
N GLN A 272 -12.44 -1.07 4.89
CA GLN A 272 -13.63 -0.30 5.30
C GLN A 272 -13.69 1.15 4.78
N MET A 273 -13.12 1.43 3.57
CA MET A 273 -13.10 2.78 3.02
C MET A 273 -14.47 3.19 2.42
N LEU A 274 -15.07 2.34 1.57
CA LEU A 274 -16.39 2.51 0.97
C LEU A 274 -17.22 1.23 1.14
N HIS A 275 -17.16 0.62 2.32
CA HIS A 275 -17.74 -0.70 2.60
C HIS A 275 -19.24 -0.78 2.23
N THR A 276 -20.00 0.29 2.50
CA THR A 276 -21.41 0.38 2.13
C THR A 276 -21.62 0.20 0.62
N MET A 277 -20.66 0.63 -0.22
CA MET A 277 -20.74 0.50 -1.68
C MET A 277 -20.56 -0.93 -2.20
N ILE A 278 -20.26 -1.91 -1.35
CA ILE A 278 -20.39 -3.32 -1.72
C ILE A 278 -21.83 -3.60 -2.19
N ASN A 279 -22.82 -3.07 -1.49
CA ASN A 279 -24.24 -3.32 -1.74
C ASN A 279 -25.05 -2.09 -2.21
N ASN A 280 -24.56 -0.88 -1.97
CA ASN A 280 -25.26 0.37 -2.24
C ASN A 280 -24.53 1.22 -3.28
N PRO A 281 -25.24 1.98 -4.15
CA PRO A 281 -24.61 2.79 -5.21
C PRO A 281 -23.94 4.07 -4.69
N ARG A 282 -24.12 4.41 -3.41
CA ARG A 282 -23.57 5.63 -2.78
C ARG A 282 -22.98 5.32 -1.42
N PRO A 283 -21.88 5.99 -1.02
CA PRO A 283 -21.30 5.84 0.30
C PRO A 283 -22.11 6.60 1.36
N THR A 284 -21.82 6.30 2.61
CA THR A 284 -22.26 7.11 3.75
C THR A 284 -21.41 8.37 3.88
N ARG A 285 -21.92 9.35 4.65
CA ARG A 285 -21.14 10.56 4.99
C ARG A 285 -19.91 10.24 5.81
N ALA A 286 -19.98 9.24 6.71
CA ALA A 286 -18.86 8.79 7.53
C ALA A 286 -17.70 8.24 6.66
N GLU A 287 -18.01 7.42 5.65
CA GLU A 287 -17.01 6.89 4.71
C GLU A 287 -16.34 8.00 3.88
N VAL A 288 -17.13 8.99 3.42
CA VAL A 288 -16.57 10.16 2.72
C VAL A 288 -15.63 10.94 3.63
N THR A 289 -16.00 11.13 4.90
CA THR A 289 -15.18 11.83 5.89
C THR A 289 -13.90 11.05 6.21
N ASP A 290 -14.00 9.73 6.33
CA ASP A 290 -12.85 8.86 6.61
C ASP A 290 -11.80 8.91 5.47
N ILE A 291 -12.26 8.81 4.21
CA ILE A 291 -11.39 8.97 3.04
C ILE A 291 -10.72 10.35 3.04
N ALA A 292 -11.49 11.43 3.27
CA ALA A 292 -10.96 12.78 3.32
C ALA A 292 -9.91 12.94 4.43
N ASN A 293 -10.17 12.38 5.63
CA ASN A 293 -9.23 12.41 6.75
C ASN A 293 -7.93 11.63 6.47
N ALA A 294 -8.00 10.48 5.78
CA ALA A 294 -6.81 9.77 5.36
C ALA A 294 -5.95 10.62 4.39
N ILE A 295 -6.59 11.36 3.49
CA ILE A 295 -5.93 12.27 2.54
C ILE A 295 -5.36 13.50 3.26
N TYR A 296 -6.09 14.11 4.19
CA TYR A 296 -5.59 15.20 5.05
C TYR A 296 -4.45 14.72 5.95
N GLY A 297 -4.42 13.43 6.28
CA GLY A 297 -3.27 12.77 6.93
C GLY A 297 -2.08 12.53 6.00
N TYR A 298 -2.22 12.82 4.69
CA TYR A 298 -1.19 12.70 3.66
C TYR A 298 -0.79 11.25 3.32
N THR A 299 -1.75 10.32 3.29
CA THR A 299 -1.49 8.96 2.78
C THR A 299 -1.06 8.97 1.31
N ASP A 300 -0.27 8.00 0.88
CA ASP A 300 0.09 7.82 -0.54
C ASP A 300 -1.03 7.17 -1.33
N ALA A 301 -1.67 6.17 -0.74
CA ALA A 301 -2.70 5.38 -1.40
C ALA A 301 -3.85 4.99 -0.48
N LEU A 302 -5.01 4.75 -1.09
CA LEU A 302 -6.20 4.20 -0.47
C LEU A 302 -6.54 2.87 -1.15
N MET A 303 -7.05 1.89 -0.40
CA MET A 303 -7.38 0.58 -0.94
C MET A 303 -8.89 0.28 -0.86
N LEU A 304 -9.43 -0.22 -1.96
CA LEU A 304 -10.75 -0.85 -2.06
C LEU A 304 -10.56 -2.37 -2.01
N SER A 305 -11.30 -3.02 -1.13
CA SER A 305 -11.26 -4.48 -0.89
C SER A 305 -12.48 -5.17 -1.53
N GLY A 306 -13.48 -5.50 -0.73
CA GLY A 306 -14.73 -6.11 -1.18
C GLY A 306 -15.50 -5.27 -2.19
N GLU A 307 -15.37 -3.94 -2.11
CA GLU A 307 -16.04 -2.98 -2.99
C GLU A 307 -15.73 -3.24 -4.47
N THR A 308 -14.50 -3.62 -4.79
CA THR A 308 -14.06 -3.90 -6.16
C THR A 308 -13.93 -5.40 -6.46
N ALA A 309 -13.66 -6.24 -5.46
CA ALA A 309 -13.50 -7.68 -5.64
C ALA A 309 -14.84 -8.40 -5.87
N SER A 310 -15.87 -8.10 -5.08
CA SER A 310 -17.16 -8.81 -5.11
C SER A 310 -18.39 -7.89 -5.09
N GLY A 311 -18.19 -6.59 -4.87
CA GLY A 311 -19.27 -5.61 -4.74
C GLY A 311 -20.14 -5.48 -5.99
N LYS A 312 -21.33 -4.93 -5.83
CA LYS A 312 -22.28 -4.65 -6.91
C LYS A 312 -21.90 -3.43 -7.74
N TYR A 313 -21.15 -2.48 -7.16
CA TYR A 313 -20.83 -1.18 -7.74
C TYR A 313 -19.31 -0.89 -7.82
N PRO A 314 -18.48 -1.79 -8.37
CA PRO A 314 -17.02 -1.70 -8.27
C PRO A 314 -16.42 -0.49 -8.98
N VAL A 315 -16.91 -0.17 -10.17
CA VAL A 315 -16.42 0.97 -10.97
C VAL A 315 -16.84 2.30 -10.35
N GLU A 316 -18.08 2.35 -9.84
CA GLU A 316 -18.63 3.49 -9.12
C GLU A 316 -17.87 3.75 -7.82
N ALA A 317 -17.51 2.70 -7.06
CA ALA A 317 -16.71 2.81 -5.85
C ALA A 317 -15.32 3.39 -6.14
N CYS A 318 -14.63 2.89 -7.17
CA CYS A 318 -13.34 3.43 -7.59
C CYS A 318 -13.45 4.91 -8.03
N ARG A 319 -14.46 5.25 -8.84
CA ARG A 319 -14.72 6.63 -9.28
C ARG A 319 -15.08 7.55 -8.12
N THR A 320 -15.90 7.08 -7.18
CA THR A 320 -16.28 7.84 -5.98
C THR A 320 -15.06 8.16 -5.13
N MET A 321 -14.20 7.16 -4.86
CA MET A 321 -12.94 7.37 -4.14
C MET A 321 -12.04 8.38 -4.85
N ALA A 322 -11.91 8.28 -6.18
CA ALA A 322 -11.12 9.24 -6.97
C ALA A 322 -11.68 10.67 -6.88
N THR A 323 -13.00 10.83 -6.91
CA THR A 323 -13.67 12.14 -6.81
C THR A 323 -13.48 12.75 -5.43
N ILE A 324 -13.61 11.94 -4.36
CA ILE A 324 -13.38 12.41 -2.99
C ILE A 324 -11.90 12.82 -2.84
N ALA A 325 -10.97 12.01 -3.37
CA ALA A 325 -9.54 12.31 -3.33
C ALA A 325 -9.20 13.64 -4.00
N GLU A 326 -9.68 13.86 -5.23
CA GLU A 326 -9.45 15.13 -5.94
C GLU A 326 -10.00 16.35 -5.18
N ARG A 327 -11.12 16.20 -4.48
CA ARG A 327 -11.71 17.27 -3.70
C ARG A 327 -10.91 17.54 -2.42
N ALA A 328 -10.62 16.50 -1.64
CA ALA A 328 -9.86 16.61 -0.40
C ALA A 328 -8.46 17.17 -0.62
N GLU A 329 -7.77 16.74 -1.68
CA GLU A 329 -6.45 17.29 -2.06
C GLU A 329 -6.51 18.81 -2.33
N LYS A 330 -7.54 19.29 -3.02
CA LYS A 330 -7.72 20.73 -3.27
C LYS A 330 -7.98 21.52 -1.99
N ASP A 331 -8.72 20.94 -1.04
CA ASP A 331 -9.00 21.59 0.23
C ASP A 331 -7.76 21.60 1.12
N ALA A 332 -7.02 20.49 1.20
CA ALA A 332 -5.74 20.40 1.94
C ALA A 332 -4.72 21.43 1.46
N HIS A 333 -4.60 21.64 0.13
CA HIS A 333 -3.68 22.63 -0.42
C HIS A 333 -4.10 24.09 -0.16
N ARG A 334 -5.38 24.37 0.08
CA ARG A 334 -5.85 25.71 0.44
C ARG A 334 -5.53 26.11 1.88
N GLU A 335 -5.43 25.14 2.78
CA GLU A 335 -5.11 25.35 4.18
C GLU A 335 -3.59 25.53 4.45
N GLY A 336 -2.78 25.37 3.41
CA GLY A 336 -1.32 25.44 3.47
C GLY A 336 -0.65 24.07 3.45
N PHE A 337 0.65 24.08 3.16
CA PHE A 337 1.40 22.83 3.01
C PHE A 337 1.72 22.18 4.36
N LEU A 338 1.77 20.84 4.32
CA LEU A 338 2.42 20.11 5.39
C LEU A 338 3.88 20.56 5.47
N LYS A 339 4.22 21.29 6.51
CA LYS A 339 5.63 21.54 6.84
C LYS A 339 6.21 20.23 7.35
N ILE A 340 6.71 19.42 6.42
CA ILE A 340 7.46 18.23 6.77
C ILE A 340 8.78 18.71 7.35
N PRO A 341 9.09 18.39 8.63
CA PRO A 341 10.38 18.70 9.17
C PRO A 341 11.46 18.08 8.29
N LEU A 342 12.46 18.85 7.97
CA LEU A 342 13.68 18.29 7.39
C LEU A 342 14.34 17.45 8.49
N SER A 343 14.89 16.30 8.11
CA SER A 343 15.72 15.55 9.06
C SER A 343 16.95 16.37 9.42
N ASP A 344 17.44 16.26 10.65
CA ASP A 344 18.68 16.93 11.09
C ASP A 344 19.89 16.51 10.20
N ASP A 345 19.78 15.36 9.55
CA ASP A 345 20.72 14.76 8.60
C ASP A 345 20.29 14.95 7.13
N MET A 346 19.70 16.10 6.80
CA MET A 346 19.20 16.36 5.45
C MET A 346 20.32 16.34 4.40
N GLY A 347 20.25 15.32 3.55
CA GLY A 347 21.16 15.21 2.42
C GLY A 347 20.80 16.15 1.26
N GLN A 348 21.78 16.41 0.37
CA GLN A 348 21.63 17.26 -0.81
C GLN A 348 20.38 16.95 -1.65
N ARG A 349 20.04 15.68 -1.85
CA ARG A 349 18.83 15.25 -2.59
C ARG A 349 17.55 15.76 -1.96
N GLU A 350 17.45 15.67 -0.65
CA GLU A 350 16.27 16.10 0.10
C GLU A 350 16.10 17.61 0.05
N PHE A 351 17.20 18.34 0.22
CA PHE A 351 17.22 19.80 0.12
C PHE A 351 16.77 20.28 -1.27
N LEU A 352 17.35 19.72 -2.34
CA LEU A 352 16.96 20.06 -3.71
C LEU A 352 15.51 19.71 -4.02
N ALA A 353 15.01 18.56 -3.50
CA ALA A 353 13.61 18.18 -3.65
C ALA A 353 12.68 19.20 -2.94
N LYS A 354 13.03 19.66 -1.75
CA LYS A 354 12.28 20.71 -1.06
C LYS A 354 12.26 22.00 -1.86
N CYS A 355 13.42 22.47 -2.34
CA CYS A 355 13.48 23.67 -3.18
C CYS A 355 12.63 23.55 -4.45
N ALA A 356 12.58 22.37 -5.08
CA ALA A 356 11.75 22.15 -6.25
C ALA A 356 10.24 22.25 -5.93
N ILE A 357 9.82 21.73 -4.78
CA ILE A 357 8.43 21.86 -4.31
C ILE A 357 8.10 23.33 -3.97
N GLU A 358 8.96 24.03 -3.22
CA GLU A 358 8.76 25.44 -2.91
C GLU A 358 8.70 26.32 -4.16
N ALA A 359 9.41 25.95 -5.22
CA ALA A 359 9.32 26.66 -6.50
C ALA A 359 7.94 26.57 -7.15
N THR A 360 7.13 25.55 -6.85
CA THR A 360 5.75 25.47 -7.35
C THR A 360 4.85 26.56 -6.74
N GLU A 361 5.14 26.93 -5.49
CA GLU A 361 4.39 27.98 -4.77
C GLU A 361 4.86 29.38 -5.13
N HIS A 362 6.16 29.60 -5.03
CA HIS A 362 6.71 30.96 -5.09
C HIS A 362 7.02 31.45 -6.50
N LEU A 363 7.31 30.53 -7.42
CA LEU A 363 7.71 30.85 -8.80
C LEU A 363 6.66 30.45 -9.85
N GLY A 364 5.55 29.84 -9.44
CA GLY A 364 4.49 29.40 -10.35
C GLY A 364 4.90 28.25 -11.28
N VAL A 365 5.83 27.40 -10.82
CA VAL A 365 6.22 26.17 -11.54
C VAL A 365 5.01 25.25 -11.66
N LYS A 366 4.69 24.82 -12.89
CA LYS A 366 3.49 24.00 -13.20
C LYS A 366 3.72 22.51 -13.08
N GLY A 367 4.96 22.07 -13.18
CA GLY A 367 5.34 20.66 -13.04
C GLY A 367 6.79 20.51 -12.68
N ILE A 368 7.06 19.46 -11.90
CA ILE A 368 8.43 19.05 -11.56
C ILE A 368 8.74 17.81 -12.38
N ILE A 369 9.89 17.80 -13.03
CA ILE A 369 10.40 16.68 -13.80
C ILE A 369 11.61 16.12 -13.06
N THR A 370 11.64 14.81 -12.87
CA THR A 370 12.81 14.10 -12.37
C THR A 370 13.04 12.84 -13.18
N ASP A 371 14.25 12.32 -13.17
CA ASP A 371 14.61 11.08 -13.85
C ASP A 371 15.49 10.20 -12.96
N GLY A 372 15.56 8.91 -13.29
CA GLY A 372 16.50 8.01 -12.61
C GLY A 372 16.11 6.54 -12.65
N ASP A 373 17.01 5.70 -12.12
CA ASP A 373 16.91 4.23 -12.10
C ASP A 373 16.26 3.69 -10.82
N THR A 374 16.39 4.41 -9.71
CA THR A 374 15.99 3.91 -8.38
C THR A 374 14.71 4.57 -7.84
N GLY A 375 14.27 5.67 -8.45
CA GLY A 375 13.13 6.46 -7.98
C GLY A 375 13.32 7.17 -6.64
N LYS A 376 14.54 7.19 -6.07
CA LYS A 376 14.81 7.85 -4.78
C LYS A 376 14.45 9.33 -4.80
N THR A 377 14.85 10.07 -5.84
CA THR A 377 14.52 11.49 -6.01
C THR A 377 13.02 11.71 -6.13
N ALA A 378 12.35 10.88 -6.94
CA ALA A 378 10.90 10.95 -7.11
C ALA A 378 10.16 10.74 -5.78
N ARG A 379 10.55 9.73 -4.96
CA ARG A 379 9.95 9.52 -3.64
C ARG A 379 10.24 10.64 -2.65
N ASN A 380 11.41 11.27 -2.71
CA ASN A 380 11.67 12.48 -1.91
C ASN A 380 10.71 13.62 -2.28
N LEU A 381 10.52 13.87 -3.58
CA LEU A 381 9.53 14.86 -4.04
C LEU A 381 8.11 14.51 -3.60
N ALA A 382 7.70 13.26 -3.76
CA ALA A 382 6.39 12.77 -3.32
C ALA A 382 6.16 13.00 -1.83
N ALA A 383 7.18 12.80 -0.99
CA ALA A 383 7.08 12.97 0.46
C ALA A 383 6.76 14.41 0.87
N PHE A 384 7.16 15.41 0.11
CA PHE A 384 6.82 16.81 0.40
C PHE A 384 5.39 17.20 0.02
N ARG A 385 4.61 16.30 -0.60
CA ARG A 385 3.17 16.51 -0.88
C ARG A 385 2.85 17.82 -1.60
N GLY A 386 3.67 18.17 -2.60
CA GLY A 386 3.47 19.40 -3.39
C GLY A 386 2.12 19.44 -4.12
N PRO A 387 1.64 20.66 -4.51
CA PRO A 387 0.34 20.85 -5.15
C PRO A 387 0.31 20.34 -6.58
N ASN A 388 1.45 20.29 -7.22
CA ASN A 388 1.59 19.90 -8.62
C ASN A 388 2.17 18.49 -8.75
N PRO A 389 1.76 17.73 -9.79
CA PRO A 389 2.29 16.39 -10.01
C PRO A 389 3.79 16.44 -10.34
N VAL A 390 4.48 15.37 -9.94
CA VAL A 390 5.87 15.12 -10.30
C VAL A 390 5.92 14.13 -11.45
N LEU A 391 6.51 14.54 -12.56
CA LEU A 391 6.70 13.73 -13.76
C LEU A 391 8.02 12.96 -13.62
N ALA A 392 7.92 11.67 -13.28
CA ALA A 392 9.09 10.83 -13.04
C ALA A 392 9.45 10.02 -14.28
N ILE A 393 10.56 10.38 -14.93
CA ILE A 393 11.10 9.64 -16.07
C ILE A 393 11.82 8.39 -15.55
N CYS A 394 11.34 7.23 -15.95
CA CYS A 394 11.83 5.93 -15.56
C CYS A 394 12.52 5.25 -16.74
N TYR A 395 13.69 4.69 -16.53
CA TYR A 395 14.46 3.97 -17.58
C TYR A 395 14.09 2.48 -17.64
N HIS A 396 13.34 1.99 -16.65
CA HIS A 396 12.89 0.61 -16.55
C HIS A 396 11.38 0.57 -16.27
N ASP A 397 10.68 -0.33 -16.95
CA ASP A 397 9.22 -0.51 -16.77
C ASP A 397 8.85 -0.85 -15.31
N LYS A 398 9.67 -1.63 -14.62
CA LYS A 398 9.46 -1.99 -13.23
C LYS A 398 9.49 -0.80 -12.29
N LEU A 399 10.44 0.12 -12.49
CA LEU A 399 10.49 1.37 -11.72
C LEU A 399 9.22 2.19 -11.93
N GLN A 400 8.72 2.27 -13.16
CA GLN A 400 7.47 2.95 -13.46
C GLN A 400 6.31 2.36 -12.65
N ARG A 401 6.22 1.02 -12.55
CA ARG A 401 5.19 0.35 -11.79
C ARG A 401 5.33 0.57 -10.27
N TRP A 402 6.55 0.51 -9.73
CA TRP A 402 6.79 0.78 -8.30
C TRP A 402 6.39 2.19 -7.88
N LEU A 403 6.68 3.19 -8.71
CA LEU A 403 6.35 4.59 -8.42
C LEU A 403 4.84 4.87 -8.50
N ASN A 404 4.04 3.99 -9.10
CA ASN A 404 2.58 4.11 -9.10
C ASN A 404 1.93 3.99 -7.72
N LEU A 405 2.67 3.62 -6.69
CA LEU A 405 2.18 3.58 -5.32
C LEU A 405 2.46 4.88 -4.54
N SER A 406 3.29 5.79 -5.06
CA SER A 406 3.68 7.01 -4.36
C SER A 406 2.82 8.20 -4.76
N TYR A 407 2.47 9.04 -3.78
CA TYR A 407 1.65 10.25 -3.94
C TYR A 407 2.19 11.19 -5.03
N GLY A 408 1.29 11.74 -5.84
CA GLY A 408 1.60 12.80 -6.81
C GLY A 408 2.54 12.42 -7.95
N LEU A 409 3.10 11.21 -7.99
CA LEU A 409 3.99 10.80 -9.06
C LEU A 409 3.20 10.39 -10.31
N ILE A 410 3.66 10.87 -11.47
CA ILE A 410 3.26 10.39 -12.79
C ILE A 410 4.50 9.74 -13.41
N PRO A 411 4.71 8.44 -13.18
CA PRO A 411 5.87 7.75 -13.72
C PRO A 411 5.68 7.47 -15.21
N ILE A 412 6.71 7.74 -16.00
CA ILE A 412 6.69 7.63 -17.46
C ILE A 412 7.95 6.91 -17.91
N TYR A 413 7.78 5.81 -18.62
CA TYR A 413 8.91 5.10 -19.23
C TYR A 413 9.49 5.89 -20.40
N GLN A 414 10.80 5.98 -20.42
CA GLN A 414 11.57 6.54 -21.53
C GLN A 414 12.90 5.81 -21.63
N GLN A 415 13.23 5.38 -22.85
CA GLN A 415 14.54 4.77 -23.11
C GLN A 415 15.68 5.75 -22.79
N GLU A 416 16.71 5.27 -22.13
CA GLU A 416 17.88 6.05 -21.76
C GLU A 416 18.55 6.67 -23.00
N LYS A 417 19.09 7.88 -22.85
CA LYS A 417 19.80 8.63 -23.89
C LYS A 417 21.27 8.83 -23.53
N LYS A 418 22.09 9.17 -24.51
CA LYS A 418 23.55 9.36 -24.34
C LYS A 418 23.90 10.56 -23.45
N SER A 419 23.05 11.57 -23.39
CA SER A 419 23.26 12.75 -22.53
C SER A 419 22.01 13.15 -21.78
N LYS A 420 22.17 13.74 -20.58
CA LYS A 420 21.05 14.25 -19.76
C LYS A 420 20.24 15.31 -20.50
N HIS A 421 20.89 16.17 -21.27
CA HIS A 421 20.24 17.20 -22.03
C HIS A 421 19.34 16.63 -23.14
N GLU A 422 19.80 15.64 -23.89
CA GLU A 422 18.96 14.96 -24.89
C GLU A 422 17.80 14.22 -24.25
N LEU A 423 18.05 13.60 -23.10
CA LEU A 423 17.04 12.89 -22.32
C LEU A 423 15.96 13.85 -21.84
N PHE A 424 16.35 14.97 -21.25
CA PHE A 424 15.43 16.00 -20.78
C PHE A 424 14.58 16.58 -21.93
N LYS A 425 15.22 16.92 -23.08
CA LYS A 425 14.49 17.38 -24.27
C LYS A 425 13.52 16.34 -24.82
N ALA A 426 13.90 15.06 -24.84
CA ALA A 426 13.01 13.98 -25.25
C ALA A 426 11.81 13.85 -24.30
N ALA A 427 12.05 13.94 -23.00
CA ALA A 427 11.01 13.97 -21.99
C ALA A 427 10.04 15.13 -22.20
N LEU A 428 10.54 16.35 -22.38
CA LEU A 428 9.72 17.53 -22.64
C LEU A 428 8.85 17.39 -23.91
N ARG A 429 9.40 16.85 -25.00
CA ARG A 429 8.61 16.59 -26.22
C ARG A 429 7.47 15.63 -25.95
N MET A 430 7.75 14.53 -25.27
CA MET A 430 6.75 13.53 -24.90
C MET A 430 5.66 14.11 -23.98
N LEU A 431 6.04 14.88 -22.96
CA LEU A 431 5.12 15.51 -22.03
C LEU A 431 4.22 16.55 -22.71
N ARG A 432 4.77 17.30 -23.67
CA ARG A 432 3.98 18.22 -24.52
C ARG A 432 2.98 17.46 -25.40
N GLN A 433 3.41 16.39 -26.09
CA GLN A 433 2.53 15.55 -26.90
C GLN A 433 1.38 14.97 -26.09
N ARG A 434 1.64 14.57 -24.84
CA ARG A 434 0.63 14.07 -23.91
C ARG A 434 -0.17 15.16 -23.19
N LYS A 435 0.09 16.43 -23.51
CA LYS A 435 -0.60 17.62 -22.94
C LYS A 435 -0.44 17.76 -21.42
N TYR A 436 0.65 17.24 -20.85
CA TYR A 436 0.98 17.45 -19.44
C TYR A 436 1.56 18.83 -19.18
N ILE A 437 2.27 19.41 -20.15
CA ILE A 437 2.91 20.73 -20.09
C ILE A 437 2.67 21.50 -21.37
N ALA A 438 2.56 22.84 -21.25
CA ALA A 438 2.44 23.77 -22.37
C ALA A 438 3.78 24.48 -22.66
N PRO A 439 3.97 25.08 -23.86
CA PRO A 439 5.22 25.73 -24.25
C PRO A 439 5.71 26.82 -23.30
N ASN A 440 4.81 27.59 -22.73
CA ASN A 440 5.13 28.72 -21.84
C ASN A 440 5.08 28.34 -20.34
N ASP A 441 4.79 27.09 -20.02
CA ASP A 441 4.80 26.65 -18.65
C ASP A 441 6.22 26.71 -18.08
N LYS A 442 6.32 27.21 -16.86
CA LYS A 442 7.53 27.12 -16.06
C LYS A 442 7.59 25.74 -15.42
N ILE A 443 8.72 25.07 -15.57
CA ILE A 443 9.01 23.73 -15.05
C ILE A 443 10.26 23.74 -14.19
N ALA A 444 10.33 22.81 -13.25
CA ALA A 444 11.53 22.51 -12.50
C ALA A 444 12.05 21.13 -12.92
N TYR A 445 13.33 21.02 -13.27
CA TYR A 445 14.01 19.76 -13.55
C TYR A 445 15.02 19.48 -12.47
N ILE A 446 14.85 18.36 -11.78
CA ILE A 446 15.74 17.91 -10.70
C ILE A 446 16.34 16.56 -11.06
N SER A 447 17.66 16.47 -11.14
CA SER A 447 18.38 15.27 -11.54
C SER A 447 19.80 15.23 -10.97
N GLY A 448 20.55 14.22 -11.34
CA GLY A 448 21.95 14.06 -11.03
C GLY A 448 22.79 13.78 -12.26
N GLU A 449 24.10 13.72 -12.14
CA GLU A 449 24.99 13.32 -13.22
C GLU A 449 24.75 11.88 -13.68
N MET A 450 25.01 11.60 -14.95
CA MET A 450 25.01 10.23 -15.47
C MET A 450 26.21 9.48 -14.91
N GLY A 451 25.97 8.32 -14.29
CA GLY A 451 27.05 7.47 -13.79
C GLY A 451 26.69 6.70 -12.50
N LYS A 452 27.63 5.93 -12.01
CA LYS A 452 27.47 5.08 -10.82
C LYS A 452 27.23 5.93 -9.58
N GLY A 453 26.05 5.78 -8.99
CA GLY A 453 25.72 6.35 -7.67
C GLY A 453 24.48 7.23 -7.60
N GLY A 454 23.95 7.73 -8.73
CA GLY A 454 22.61 8.36 -8.78
C GLY A 454 22.38 9.48 -7.74
N VAL A 455 23.42 10.30 -7.47
CA VAL A 455 23.27 11.43 -6.54
C VAL A 455 22.58 12.57 -7.27
N THR A 456 21.51 13.13 -6.67
CA THR A 456 20.86 14.34 -7.18
C THR A 456 21.77 15.54 -6.94
N THR A 457 22.17 16.23 -8.00
CA THR A 457 23.21 17.27 -7.93
C THR A 457 22.73 18.65 -8.33
N PHE A 458 21.62 18.75 -9.07
CA PHE A 458 21.14 20.05 -9.55
C PHE A 458 19.61 20.16 -9.58
N LEU A 459 19.16 21.39 -9.56
CA LEU A 459 17.78 21.83 -9.81
C LEU A 459 17.84 22.98 -10.83
N GLU A 460 17.17 22.81 -11.97
CA GLU A 460 16.99 23.82 -13.00
C GLU A 460 15.53 24.26 -13.06
N ILE A 461 15.29 25.58 -13.13
CA ILE A 461 13.95 26.14 -13.30
C ILE A 461 13.93 26.99 -14.57
N ASN A 462 13.07 26.62 -15.53
CA ASN A 462 13.03 27.29 -16.83
C ASN A 462 11.62 27.20 -17.44
N THR A 463 11.36 27.94 -18.53
CA THR A 463 10.19 27.71 -19.36
C THR A 463 10.45 26.56 -20.34
N VAL A 464 9.41 25.84 -20.71
CA VAL A 464 9.54 24.72 -21.66
C VAL A 464 10.18 25.18 -22.98
N ASN A 465 9.80 26.36 -23.51
CA ASN A 465 10.38 26.89 -24.74
C ASN A 465 11.87 27.23 -24.59
N ALA A 466 12.26 27.89 -23.52
CA ALA A 466 13.67 28.29 -23.32
C ALA A 466 14.64 27.09 -23.37
N VAL A 467 14.25 25.95 -22.84
CA VAL A 467 15.06 24.70 -22.93
C VAL A 467 15.31 24.26 -24.37
N PHE A 468 14.41 24.59 -25.31
CA PHE A 468 14.60 24.28 -26.73
C PHE A 468 15.37 25.38 -27.47
N GLU A 469 15.26 26.66 -27.07
CA GLU A 469 15.91 27.81 -27.70
C GLU A 469 17.41 27.86 -27.44
N ASP A 470 17.87 27.47 -26.25
CA ASP A 470 19.30 27.42 -25.91
C ASP A 470 20.14 26.57 -26.87
N THR A 471 19.51 25.62 -27.58
CA THR A 471 20.21 24.80 -28.59
C THR A 471 20.41 25.52 -29.91
N TYR A 472 19.53 26.47 -30.23
CA TYR A 472 19.63 27.21 -31.49
C TYR A 472 20.81 28.19 -31.43
N ASN A 473 21.02 28.82 -30.29
CA ASN A 473 22.13 29.76 -30.07
C ASN A 473 23.49 29.06 -29.98
N SER A 474 23.57 27.88 -29.37
CA SER A 474 24.84 27.10 -29.30
C SER A 474 25.33 26.58 -30.67
N HIS A 475 24.41 26.36 -31.62
CA HIS A 475 24.77 26.01 -33.00
C HIS A 475 25.18 27.21 -33.86
N LEU A 476 24.73 28.40 -33.52
CA LEU A 476 25.11 29.65 -34.22
C LEU A 476 26.50 30.13 -33.75
N ASP A 477 26.84 30.00 -32.48
CA ASP A 477 28.16 30.34 -31.93
C ASP A 477 29.28 29.42 -32.44
N ASN A 478 28.99 28.14 -32.65
CA ASN A 478 29.98 27.21 -33.25
C ASN A 478 30.20 27.45 -34.75
N ARG A 479 29.30 28.13 -35.47
CA ARG A 479 29.53 28.54 -36.86
C ARG A 479 30.30 29.85 -37.02
N LYS A 480 30.46 30.61 -35.94
CA LYS A 480 31.25 31.86 -35.91
C LYS A 480 32.69 31.67 -35.43
N ARG A 481 33.08 30.45 -35.10
CA ARG A 481 34.44 30.08 -34.64
C ARG A 481 35.22 29.21 -35.64
N ILE A 482 34.84 29.21 -36.92
CA ILE A 482 35.61 28.63 -38.02
C ILE A 482 36.01 29.77 -38.98
#